data_587ba5dde001e2aed6f9629e1eff8ed7
#
_entry.id   587ba5dde001e2aed6f9629e1eff8ed7
#
_cell.length_a   1.000
_cell.length_b   1.000
_cell.length_c   1.000
_cell.angle_alpha   90.00
_cell.angle_beta   90.00
_cell.angle_gamma   90.00
#
_symmetry.space_group_name_H-M   'P 1'
#
loop_
_entity.id
_entity.type
_entity.pdbx_description
1 polymer ?
#
loop_
_entity_poly.entity_id
_entity_poly.type
_entity_poly.pdbx_seq_one_letter_code
_entity_poly.pdbx_strand_id
1 'polypeptide(L)'
;MKDALYRKGVKTRRRVLGEGREREIADTEDDFSLPLREFSTRYVWGEFWSSKGLPNKTRSLINVALLAALKCRHELKTHVRAALNNGCTKAEIREVFRQCAIYAGVPVMRDAVTIAQEVFAETAKPAAAVKARAFRRG
;
A
#
# COMPACT_ATOMS: atom_id res chain seq x y z
N MET A 1 17.63 -6.47 17.01
CA MET A 1 16.78 -6.64 18.22
C MET A 1 15.44 -5.95 18.00
N LYS A 2 14.34 -6.64 18.24
CA LYS A 2 12.95 -6.15 18.02
C LYS A 2 12.52 -5.26 19.21
N ASP A 3 12.99 -4.03 19.24
CA ASP A 3 12.68 -3.02 20.27
C ASP A 3 11.23 -2.47 20.20
N ALA A 4 10.89 -1.55 21.08
CA ALA A 4 9.55 -0.95 21.15
C ALA A 4 9.16 -0.23 19.85
N LEU A 5 10.10 0.47 19.21
CA LEU A 5 9.86 1.18 17.95
C LEU A 5 9.58 0.19 16.80
N TYR A 6 10.32 -0.90 16.73
CA TYR A 6 10.08 -1.97 15.77
C TYR A 6 8.69 -2.60 15.94
N ARG A 7 8.31 -2.96 17.18
CA ARG A 7 6.98 -3.53 17.47
C ARG A 7 5.85 -2.57 17.11
N LYS A 8 6.04 -1.28 17.41
CA LYS A 8 5.10 -0.23 16.99
C LYS A 8 5.00 -0.16 15.46
N GLY A 9 6.12 -0.26 14.77
CA GLY A 9 6.19 -0.27 13.31
C GLY A 9 5.42 -1.44 12.69
N VAL A 10 5.62 -2.64 13.17
CA VAL A 10 4.86 -3.84 12.72
C VAL A 10 3.36 -3.62 12.90
N LYS A 11 2.93 -3.15 14.07
CA LYS A 11 1.52 -2.88 14.36
C LYS A 11 0.93 -1.83 13.42
N THR A 12 1.67 -0.75 13.16
CA THR A 12 1.24 0.34 12.27
C THR A 12 1.16 -0.14 10.83
N ARG A 13 2.19 -0.82 10.32
CA ARG A 13 2.21 -1.38 8.96
C ARG A 13 1.05 -2.33 8.71
N ARG A 14 0.80 -3.26 9.63
CA ARG A 14 -0.33 -4.19 9.58
C ARG A 14 -1.67 -3.47 9.49
N ARG A 15 -1.87 -2.42 10.28
CA ARG A 15 -3.09 -1.61 10.25
C ARG A 15 -3.26 -0.87 8.91
N VAL A 16 -2.18 -0.31 8.37
CA VAL A 16 -2.20 0.51 7.13
C VAL A 16 -2.30 -0.36 5.88
N LEU A 17 -1.46 -1.40 5.78
CA LEU A 17 -1.37 -2.25 4.58
C LEU A 17 -2.27 -3.48 4.63
N GLY A 18 -2.71 -3.91 5.81
CA GLY A 18 -3.51 -5.11 6.01
C GLY A 18 -2.68 -6.38 6.26
N GLU A 19 -3.34 -7.41 6.82
CA GLU A 19 -2.73 -8.69 7.22
C GLU A 19 -2.15 -9.49 6.04
N GLY A 20 -2.76 -9.41 4.87
CA GLY A 20 -2.29 -10.12 3.67
C GLY A 20 -0.90 -9.66 3.27
N ARG A 21 -0.68 -8.36 3.23
CA ARG A 21 0.63 -7.78 2.90
C ARG A 21 1.68 -8.07 3.98
N GLU A 22 1.29 -8.13 5.25
CA GLU A 22 2.21 -8.47 6.33
C GLU A 22 2.73 -9.91 6.20
N ARG A 23 1.88 -10.85 5.78
CA ARG A 23 2.29 -12.24 5.50
C ARG A 23 3.24 -12.32 4.32
N GLU A 24 2.93 -11.67 3.20
CA GLU A 24 3.82 -11.63 2.03
C GLU A 24 5.22 -11.11 2.39
N ILE A 25 5.29 -10.08 3.25
CA ILE A 25 6.55 -9.53 3.74
C ILE A 25 7.32 -10.59 4.55
N ALA A 26 6.66 -11.28 5.46
CA ALA A 26 7.28 -12.31 6.28
C ALA A 26 7.78 -13.50 5.44
N ASP A 27 7.00 -13.94 4.45
CA ASP A 27 7.31 -15.09 3.59
C ASP A 27 8.49 -14.84 2.64
N THR A 28 8.83 -13.58 2.39
CA THR A 28 9.92 -13.17 1.47
C THR A 28 11.15 -12.61 2.19
N GLU A 29 11.24 -12.75 3.52
CA GLU A 29 12.37 -12.28 4.32
C GLU A 29 13.58 -13.22 4.18
N ASP A 30 14.74 -12.62 3.94
CA ASP A 30 16.04 -13.30 3.88
C ASP A 30 17.14 -12.45 4.52
N ASP A 31 18.33 -12.98 4.66
CA ASP A 31 19.46 -12.30 5.30
C ASP A 31 19.86 -10.99 4.62
N PHE A 32 19.65 -10.89 3.32
CA PHE A 32 19.94 -9.66 2.58
C PHE A 32 18.90 -8.57 2.84
N SER A 33 17.63 -8.92 2.83
CA SER A 33 16.52 -7.96 2.95
C SER A 33 16.22 -7.57 4.40
N LEU A 34 16.53 -8.42 5.37
CA LEU A 34 16.20 -8.23 6.78
C LEU A 34 16.66 -6.89 7.36
N PRO A 35 17.92 -6.44 7.21
CA PRO A 35 18.35 -5.15 7.75
C PRO A 35 17.59 -3.96 7.16
N LEU A 36 17.28 -4.01 5.85
CA LEU A 36 16.54 -2.97 5.14
C LEU A 36 15.07 -2.93 5.59
N ARG A 37 14.49 -4.08 5.84
CA ARG A 37 13.12 -4.19 6.37
C ARG A 37 13.03 -3.74 7.82
N GLU A 38 14.02 -4.05 8.63
CA GLU A 38 14.09 -3.54 10.00
C GLU A 38 14.19 -2.03 10.05
N PHE A 39 15.02 -1.44 9.18
CA PHE A 39 15.10 0.00 8.99
C PHE A 39 13.75 0.60 8.62
N SER A 40 13.12 0.09 7.57
CA SER A 40 11.80 0.53 7.12
C SER A 40 10.73 0.36 8.22
N THR A 41 10.75 -0.77 8.93
CA THR A 41 9.77 -1.04 9.98
C THR A 41 9.89 -0.03 11.12
N ARG A 42 11.09 0.35 11.53
CA ARG A 42 11.30 1.32 12.59
C ARG A 42 10.92 2.73 12.14
N TYR A 43 11.54 3.21 11.08
CA TYR A 43 11.47 4.63 10.72
C TYR A 43 10.25 4.98 9.89
N VAL A 44 9.90 4.20 8.88
CA VAL A 44 8.71 4.48 8.08
C VAL A 44 7.44 4.19 8.86
N TRP A 45 7.34 3.01 9.45
CA TRP A 45 6.12 2.55 10.10
C TRP A 45 6.05 2.89 11.58
N GLY A 46 7.16 2.74 12.30
CA GLY A 46 7.23 2.95 13.75
C GLY A 46 7.29 4.43 14.14
N GLU A 47 7.92 5.26 13.35
CA GLU A 47 8.05 6.69 13.61
C GLU A 47 7.10 7.50 12.73
N PHE A 48 7.24 7.44 11.40
CA PHE A 48 6.56 8.34 10.49
C PHE A 48 5.05 8.06 10.37
N TRP A 49 4.65 6.86 9.96
CA TRP A 49 3.23 6.51 9.80
C TRP A 49 2.43 6.46 11.12
N SER A 50 3.11 6.32 12.24
CA SER A 50 2.51 6.37 13.57
C SER A 50 2.43 7.78 14.14
N SER A 51 3.01 8.77 13.49
CA SER A 51 2.98 10.16 13.96
C SER A 51 1.60 10.78 13.76
N LYS A 52 1.29 11.79 14.58
CA LYS A 52 -0.01 12.48 14.56
C LYS A 52 -0.02 13.71 13.64
N GLY A 53 1.06 13.97 12.87
CA GLY A 53 1.18 15.15 12.02
C GLY A 53 0.13 15.22 10.90
N LEU A 54 -0.23 14.06 10.32
CA LEU A 54 -1.31 13.95 9.34
C LEU A 54 -2.12 12.67 9.59
N PRO A 55 -3.43 12.67 9.31
CA PRO A 55 -4.23 11.45 9.32
C PRO A 55 -3.72 10.41 8.30
N ASN A 56 -3.85 9.12 8.59
CA ASN A 56 -3.42 8.05 7.67
C ASN A 56 -4.14 8.10 6.31
N LYS A 57 -5.40 8.51 6.29
CA LYS A 57 -6.15 8.75 5.05
C LYS A 57 -5.44 9.78 4.16
N THR A 58 -5.04 10.91 4.71
CA THR A 58 -4.31 11.96 3.99
C THR A 58 -2.93 11.47 3.52
N ARG A 59 -2.20 10.75 4.37
CA ARG A 59 -0.91 10.13 3.98
C ARG A 59 -1.07 9.17 2.81
N SER A 60 -2.15 8.38 2.80
CA SER A 60 -2.44 7.45 1.70
C SER A 60 -2.67 8.19 0.38
N LEU A 61 -3.42 9.27 0.36
CA LEU A 61 -3.65 10.07 -0.85
C LEU A 61 -2.35 10.70 -1.36
N ILE A 62 -1.51 11.22 -0.46
CA ILE A 62 -0.19 11.75 -0.80
C ILE A 62 0.69 10.66 -1.41
N ASN A 63 0.74 9.48 -0.81
CA ASN A 63 1.54 8.36 -1.34
C ASN A 63 1.06 7.89 -2.71
N VAL A 64 -0.24 7.80 -2.92
CA VAL A 64 -0.81 7.45 -4.22
C VAL A 64 -0.37 8.46 -5.29
N ALA A 65 -0.39 9.76 -4.99
CA ALA A 65 0.10 10.80 -5.90
C ALA A 65 1.60 10.66 -6.20
N LEU A 66 2.42 10.53 -5.15
CA LEU A 66 3.88 10.43 -5.27
C LEU A 66 4.30 9.19 -6.06
N LEU A 67 3.72 8.03 -5.74
CA LEU A 67 4.07 6.76 -6.38
C LEU A 67 3.60 6.70 -7.84
N ALA A 68 2.48 7.33 -8.17
CA ALA A 68 2.05 7.52 -9.55
C ALA A 68 3.06 8.39 -10.32
N ALA A 69 3.40 9.56 -9.79
CA ALA A 69 4.33 10.51 -10.42
C ALA A 69 5.75 9.92 -10.59
N LEU A 70 6.24 9.16 -9.61
CA LEU A 70 7.53 8.47 -9.63
C LEU A 70 7.51 7.18 -10.46
N LYS A 71 6.35 6.76 -10.98
CA LYS A 71 6.17 5.51 -11.76
C LYS A 71 6.57 4.25 -10.98
N CYS A 72 6.39 4.26 -9.67
CA CYS A 72 6.62 3.11 -8.79
C CYS A 72 5.40 2.19 -8.79
N ARG A 73 5.18 1.46 -9.89
CA ARG A 73 3.96 0.70 -10.18
C ARG A 73 3.62 -0.32 -9.10
N HIS A 74 4.58 -1.11 -8.67
CA HIS A 74 4.38 -2.14 -7.64
C HIS A 74 3.92 -1.52 -6.31
N GLU A 75 4.61 -0.50 -5.85
CA GLU A 75 4.27 0.21 -4.62
C GLU A 75 2.96 0.99 -4.75
N LEU A 76 2.67 1.56 -5.93
CA LEU A 76 1.39 2.21 -6.19
C LEU A 76 0.22 1.23 -5.99
N LYS A 77 0.33 0.01 -6.51
CA LYS A 77 -0.68 -1.04 -6.32
C LYS A 77 -0.93 -1.33 -4.84
N THR A 78 0.15 -1.47 -4.06
CA THR A 78 0.10 -1.66 -2.61
C THR A 78 -0.60 -0.48 -1.92
N HIS A 79 -0.23 0.75 -2.28
CA HIS A 79 -0.76 1.95 -1.63
C HIS A 79 -2.16 2.34 -2.08
N VAL A 80 -2.63 1.94 -3.25
CA VAL A 80 -4.06 2.04 -3.61
C VAL A 80 -4.90 1.14 -2.71
N ARG A 81 -4.48 -0.09 -2.44
CA ARG A 81 -5.15 -0.97 -1.43
C ARG A 81 -5.12 -0.33 -0.05
N ALA A 82 -3.96 0.16 0.38
CA ALA A 82 -3.82 0.84 1.66
C ALA A 82 -4.72 2.07 1.77
N ALA A 83 -4.87 2.85 0.72
CA ALA A 83 -5.76 4.01 0.67
C ALA A 83 -7.21 3.61 0.93
N LEU A 84 -7.71 2.57 0.28
CA LEU A 84 -9.04 2.03 0.55
C LEU A 84 -9.17 1.54 1.99
N ASN A 85 -8.16 0.83 2.50
CA ASN A 85 -8.11 0.33 3.87
C ASN A 85 -8.11 1.46 4.91
N ASN A 86 -7.51 2.61 4.58
CA ASN A 86 -7.47 3.80 5.43
C ASN A 86 -8.66 4.76 5.23
N GLY A 87 -9.70 4.34 4.53
CA GLY A 87 -10.95 5.06 4.37
C GLY A 87 -11.00 6.03 3.18
N CYS A 88 -10.05 5.98 2.26
CA CYS A 88 -10.14 6.72 1.01
C CYS A 88 -11.21 6.11 0.10
N THR A 89 -11.99 6.96 -0.56
CA THR A 89 -12.95 6.52 -1.57
C THR A 89 -12.31 6.42 -2.95
N LYS A 90 -12.91 5.64 -3.84
CA LYS A 90 -12.51 5.61 -5.26
C LYS A 90 -12.59 7.00 -5.90
N ALA A 91 -13.57 7.80 -5.49
CA ALA A 91 -13.73 9.18 -5.97
C ALA A 91 -12.55 10.07 -5.55
N GLU A 92 -12.09 9.96 -4.30
CA GLU A 92 -10.91 10.70 -3.81
C GLU A 92 -9.64 10.27 -4.55
N ILE A 93 -9.43 8.97 -4.76
CA ILE A 93 -8.30 8.45 -5.54
C ILE A 93 -8.34 8.97 -6.99
N ARG A 94 -9.53 9.00 -7.61
CA ARG A 94 -9.72 9.58 -8.94
C ARG A 94 -9.31 11.05 -8.99
N GLU A 95 -9.67 11.85 -8.00
CA GLU A 95 -9.27 13.26 -7.94
C GLU A 95 -7.75 13.42 -7.80
N VAL A 96 -7.09 12.56 -7.03
CA VAL A 96 -5.62 12.52 -6.96
C VAL A 96 -5.03 12.27 -8.36
N PHE A 97 -5.55 11.31 -9.11
CA PHE A 97 -5.06 11.03 -10.46
C PHE A 97 -5.33 12.16 -11.45
N ARG A 98 -6.45 12.86 -11.32
CA ARG A 98 -6.70 14.07 -12.11
C ARG A 98 -5.65 15.14 -11.86
N GLN A 99 -5.27 15.35 -10.62
CA GLN A 99 -4.19 16.27 -10.26
C GLN A 99 -2.84 15.80 -10.81
N CYS A 100 -2.53 14.52 -10.73
CA CYS A 100 -1.33 13.94 -11.34
C CYS A 100 -1.28 14.18 -12.86
N ALA A 101 -2.42 14.14 -13.58
CA ALA A 101 -2.46 14.41 -15.01
C ALA A 101 -2.00 15.83 -15.34
N ILE A 102 -2.29 16.80 -14.48
CA ILE A 102 -1.89 18.21 -14.67
C ILE A 102 -0.41 18.43 -14.32
N TYR A 103 0.06 17.88 -13.22
CA TYR A 103 1.42 18.16 -12.71
C TYR A 103 2.48 17.14 -13.14
N ALA A 104 2.08 15.93 -13.52
CA ALA A 104 3.00 14.86 -13.92
C ALA A 104 2.74 14.30 -15.34
N GLY A 105 1.63 14.67 -15.96
CA GLY A 105 1.28 14.29 -17.31
C GLY A 105 0.17 13.24 -17.42
N VAL A 106 -0.60 13.31 -18.50
CA VAL A 106 -1.70 12.39 -18.81
C VAL A 106 -1.25 10.91 -18.87
N PRO A 107 -0.08 10.57 -19.46
CA PRO A 107 0.39 9.17 -19.46
C PRO A 107 0.58 8.59 -18.06
N VAL A 108 1.05 9.38 -17.11
CA VAL A 108 1.19 8.98 -15.70
C VAL A 108 -0.19 8.65 -15.10
N MET A 109 -1.16 9.50 -15.34
CA MET A 109 -2.54 9.29 -14.90
C MET A 109 -3.14 8.01 -15.50
N ARG A 110 -2.97 7.77 -16.80
CA ARG A 110 -3.49 6.55 -17.46
C ARG A 110 -2.92 5.27 -16.86
N ASP A 111 -1.62 5.24 -16.60
CA ASP A 111 -0.96 4.11 -15.97
C ASP A 111 -1.48 3.86 -14.55
N ALA A 112 -1.60 4.92 -13.76
CA ALA A 112 -2.14 4.86 -12.41
C ALA A 112 -3.61 4.38 -12.37
N VAL A 113 -4.43 4.81 -13.30
CA VAL A 113 -5.83 4.36 -13.45
C VAL A 113 -5.89 2.85 -13.69
N THR A 114 -5.07 2.33 -14.60
CA THR A 114 -5.00 0.89 -14.89
C THR A 114 -4.68 0.09 -13.63
N ILE A 115 -3.66 0.53 -12.87
CA ILE A 115 -3.26 -0.12 -11.62
C ILE A 115 -4.38 -0.08 -10.58
N ALA A 116 -5.06 1.06 -10.43
CA ALA A 116 -6.17 1.18 -9.49
C ALA A 116 -7.36 0.30 -9.88
N GLN A 117 -7.68 0.18 -11.16
CA GLN A 117 -8.73 -0.71 -11.66
C GLN A 117 -8.42 -2.18 -11.34
N GLU A 118 -7.16 -2.62 -11.45
CA GLU A 118 -6.76 -3.96 -11.03
C GLU A 118 -7.04 -4.18 -9.53
N VAL A 119 -6.67 -3.23 -8.68
CA VAL A 119 -6.91 -3.30 -7.24
C VAL A 119 -8.42 -3.35 -6.95
N PHE A 120 -9.21 -2.51 -7.59
CA PHE A 120 -10.66 -2.49 -7.39
C PHE A 120 -11.33 -3.80 -7.81
N ALA A 121 -10.87 -4.42 -8.89
CA ALA A 121 -11.34 -5.73 -9.33
C ALA A 121 -10.98 -6.85 -8.33
N GLU A 122 -9.77 -6.81 -7.75
CA GLU A 122 -9.32 -7.77 -6.75
C GLU A 122 -10.11 -7.65 -5.43
N THR A 123 -10.36 -6.43 -4.97
CA THR A 123 -11.08 -6.16 -3.72
C THR A 123 -12.59 -6.40 -3.82
N ALA A 124 -13.17 -6.37 -5.02
CA ALA A 124 -14.58 -6.66 -5.25
C ALA A 124 -14.91 -8.17 -5.26
N LYS A 125 -13.90 -9.06 -5.34
CA LYS A 125 -14.12 -10.53 -5.32
C LYS A 125 -14.39 -11.01 -3.89
N PRO A 126 -15.48 -11.81 -3.65
CA PRO A 126 -15.74 -12.38 -2.33
C PRO A 126 -14.57 -13.29 -1.90
N ALA A 127 -14.20 -13.28 -0.61
CA ALA A 127 -13.11 -14.09 -0.05
C ALA A 127 -13.25 -15.60 -0.31
N ALA A 128 -14.47 -16.13 -0.52
CA ALA A 128 -14.76 -17.51 -0.89
C ALA A 128 -14.25 -17.92 -2.28
N ALA A 129 -14.19 -16.99 -3.24
CA ALA A 129 -13.72 -17.28 -4.60
C ALA A 129 -12.19 -17.47 -4.67
N VAL A 130 -11.45 -16.88 -3.72
CA VAL A 130 -9.99 -17.00 -3.63
C VAL A 130 -9.59 -18.39 -3.12
N LYS A 131 -10.33 -18.94 -2.14
CA LYS A 131 -10.09 -20.29 -1.60
C LYS A 131 -10.38 -21.40 -2.63
N ALA A 132 -11.41 -21.24 -3.46
CA ALA A 132 -11.77 -22.21 -4.49
C ALA A 132 -10.72 -22.33 -5.62
N ARG A 133 -9.99 -21.28 -5.91
CA ARG A 133 -8.94 -21.27 -6.95
C ARG A 133 -7.64 -21.93 -6.46
N ALA A 134 -7.33 -21.84 -5.17
CA ALA A 134 -6.18 -22.50 -4.57
C ALA A 134 -6.38 -24.02 -4.50
N PHE A 135 -7.61 -24.49 -4.28
CA PHE A 135 -7.95 -25.92 -4.20
C PHE A 135 -7.98 -26.65 -5.56
N ARG A 136 -8.16 -25.93 -6.67
CA ARG A 136 -8.16 -26.52 -8.03
C ARG A 136 -6.78 -26.62 -8.69
N ARG A 137 -5.70 -26.22 -8.02
CA ARG A 137 -4.31 -26.30 -8.50
C ARG A 137 -3.43 -27.27 -7.69
N GLY A 138 -4.06 -28.07 -6.85
CA GLY A 138 -3.43 -29.19 -6.15
C GLY A 138 -3.67 -30.51 -6.86
#